data_f65e155bd148a27bc98e2c9253e9dc75
#
_entry.id   f65e155bd148a27bc98e2c9253e9dc75
#
_cell.length_a   1.000
_cell.length_b   1.000
_cell.length_c   1.000
_cell.angle_alpha   90.00
_cell.angle_beta   90.00
_cell.angle_gamma   90.00
#
_symmetry.space_group_name_H-M   'P 1'
#
loop_
_entity.id
_entity.type
_entity.pdbx_description
1 polymer ?
#
loop_
_entity_poly.entity_id
_entity_poly.type
_entity_poly.pdbx_seq_one_letter_code
_entity_poly.pdbx_strand_id
1 'polypeptide(L)'
;LDIESVEEICSAENKNGKLLGVVVQLGGQTPLKLAEKLFKKKINILGTSFSSIDLCEDRDRFNRFLKSLKILQPKSDIVSDLKQAKAAIKKIQFPIVIRPSYVLGGRAMRIINNDSELENYFKSTFIINNKSILIDEFLLEAKEIDVDALCDGKNVFIAGILEHIEEAGVHSGDSACSIPPQTIP
;
A
#
# COMPACT_ATOMS: atom_id res chain seq x y z
N LEU A 1 -15.84 -5.22 11.61
CA LEU A 1 -15.13 -6.49 11.74
C LEU A 1 -14.12 -6.35 12.89
N ASP A 2 -14.24 -7.17 13.91
CA ASP A 2 -13.41 -7.21 15.09
C ASP A 2 -12.89 -8.63 15.33
N ILE A 3 -11.88 -8.77 16.19
CA ILE A 3 -11.20 -10.06 16.40
C ILE A 3 -12.09 -11.04 17.18
N GLU A 4 -12.89 -10.52 18.11
CA GLU A 4 -13.78 -11.32 18.97
C GLU A 4 -14.82 -12.05 18.12
N SER A 5 -15.51 -11.33 17.23
CA SER A 5 -16.50 -11.93 16.30
C SER A 5 -15.84 -12.98 15.38
N VAL A 6 -14.61 -12.73 14.90
CA VAL A 6 -13.91 -13.69 14.05
C VAL A 6 -13.52 -14.95 14.84
N GLU A 7 -13.12 -14.82 16.11
CA GLU A 7 -12.84 -15.98 16.97
C GLU A 7 -14.08 -16.83 17.25
N GLU A 8 -15.21 -16.18 17.52
CA GLU A 8 -16.49 -16.88 17.72
C GLU A 8 -16.90 -17.67 16.46
N ILE A 9 -16.78 -17.05 15.27
CA ILE A 9 -17.05 -17.73 14.02
C ILE A 9 -16.09 -18.92 13.83
N CYS A 10 -14.77 -18.72 14.02
CA CYS A 10 -13.79 -19.79 13.92
C CYS A 10 -14.12 -20.95 14.89
N SER A 11 -14.53 -20.63 16.10
CA SER A 11 -14.91 -21.61 17.11
C SER A 11 -16.17 -22.38 16.70
N ALA A 12 -17.16 -21.71 16.15
CA ALA A 12 -18.39 -22.32 15.65
C ALA A 12 -18.11 -23.24 14.46
N GLU A 13 -17.35 -22.76 13.48
CA GLU A 13 -17.01 -23.55 12.29
C GLU A 13 -16.15 -24.78 12.65
N ASN A 14 -15.25 -24.64 13.62
CA ASN A 14 -14.41 -25.77 14.08
C ASN A 14 -15.21 -26.86 14.81
N LYS A 15 -16.43 -26.56 15.28
CA LYS A 15 -17.37 -27.58 15.80
C LYS A 15 -18.09 -28.35 14.70
N ASN A 16 -18.27 -27.71 13.55
CA ASN A 16 -18.98 -28.29 12.39
C ASN A 16 -18.03 -29.06 11.47
N GLY A 17 -16.73 -28.87 11.61
CA GLY A 17 -15.70 -29.51 10.80
C GLY A 17 -14.32 -28.99 11.16
N LYS A 18 -13.28 -29.50 10.51
CA LYS A 18 -11.91 -29.04 10.72
C LYS A 18 -11.69 -27.71 10.01
N LEU A 19 -11.63 -26.60 10.76
CA LEU A 19 -11.23 -25.32 10.19
C LEU A 19 -9.73 -25.36 9.83
N LEU A 20 -9.41 -25.08 8.58
CA LEU A 20 -8.02 -25.03 8.08
C LEU A 20 -7.35 -23.70 8.42
N GLY A 21 -8.09 -22.62 8.44
CA GLY A 21 -7.60 -21.27 8.74
C GLY A 21 -8.51 -20.18 8.18
N VAL A 22 -8.01 -18.96 8.17
CA VAL A 22 -8.74 -17.75 7.75
C VAL A 22 -7.99 -17.09 6.60
N VAL A 23 -8.69 -16.69 5.56
CA VAL A 23 -8.15 -15.83 4.49
C VAL A 23 -8.39 -14.38 4.90
N VAL A 24 -7.32 -13.59 5.03
CA VAL A 24 -7.37 -12.17 5.37
C VAL A 24 -7.18 -11.24 4.17
N GLN A 25 -6.79 -11.80 3.02
CA GLN A 25 -6.72 -11.08 1.76
C GLN A 25 -8.09 -11.06 1.06
N LEU A 26 -8.20 -10.34 -0.05
CA LEU A 26 -9.43 -10.23 -0.88
C LEU A 26 -10.59 -9.47 -0.22
N GLY A 27 -10.39 -8.87 0.93
CA GLY A 27 -11.39 -8.08 1.65
C GLY A 27 -10.94 -6.63 1.94
N GLY A 28 -9.92 -6.15 1.24
CA GLY A 28 -9.32 -4.83 1.46
C GLY A 28 -8.59 -4.73 2.81
N GLN A 29 -8.44 -3.51 3.30
CA GLN A 29 -7.64 -3.21 4.50
C GLN A 29 -8.26 -3.70 5.81
N THR A 30 -9.58 -3.91 5.85
CA THR A 30 -10.26 -4.27 7.10
C THR A 30 -9.83 -5.63 7.64
N PRO A 31 -9.87 -6.72 6.88
CA PRO A 31 -9.38 -8.02 7.37
C PRO A 31 -7.85 -8.05 7.51
N LEU A 32 -7.09 -7.33 6.67
CA LEU A 32 -5.62 -7.26 6.80
C LEU A 32 -5.19 -6.73 8.17
N LYS A 33 -5.89 -5.75 8.72
CA LYS A 33 -5.63 -5.21 10.08
C LYS A 33 -5.84 -6.22 11.20
N LEU A 34 -6.52 -7.32 10.96
CA LEU A 34 -6.70 -8.40 11.93
C LEU A 34 -5.57 -9.44 11.87
N ALA A 35 -4.75 -9.44 10.83
CA ALA A 35 -3.72 -10.47 10.61
C ALA A 35 -2.80 -10.66 11.82
N GLU A 36 -2.30 -9.56 12.42
CA GLU A 36 -1.45 -9.61 13.61
C GLU A 36 -2.16 -10.26 14.80
N LYS A 37 -3.43 -9.88 15.05
CA LYS A 37 -4.22 -10.39 16.17
C LYS A 37 -4.52 -11.88 15.97
N LEU A 38 -4.89 -12.29 14.77
CA LEU A 38 -5.13 -13.69 14.43
C LEU A 38 -3.86 -14.53 14.62
N PHE A 39 -2.73 -14.02 14.13
CA PHE A 39 -1.43 -14.68 14.31
C PHE A 39 -1.07 -14.86 15.81
N LYS A 40 -1.22 -13.80 16.62
CA LYS A 40 -0.98 -13.87 18.07
C LYS A 40 -1.90 -14.87 18.78
N LYS A 41 -3.11 -15.05 18.31
CA LYS A 41 -4.09 -16.02 18.80
C LYS A 41 -3.90 -17.43 18.21
N LYS A 42 -2.86 -17.64 17.41
CA LYS A 42 -2.53 -18.92 16.76
C LYS A 42 -3.63 -19.44 15.81
N ILE A 43 -4.46 -18.53 15.31
CA ILE A 43 -5.39 -18.84 14.22
C ILE A 43 -4.59 -18.83 12.92
N ASN A 44 -4.65 -19.95 12.19
CA ASN A 44 -3.89 -20.11 10.96
C ASN A 44 -4.39 -19.15 9.88
N ILE A 45 -3.46 -18.41 9.25
CA ILE A 45 -3.76 -17.55 8.11
C ILE A 45 -3.40 -18.31 6.84
N LEU A 46 -4.41 -18.48 5.98
CA LEU A 46 -4.26 -19.14 4.67
C LEU A 46 -3.86 -18.13 3.61
N GLY A 47 -3.10 -18.59 2.63
CA GLY A 47 -2.52 -17.75 1.56
C GLY A 47 -1.23 -17.08 2.02
N THR A 48 -1.11 -15.77 1.85
CA THR A 48 0.09 -15.02 2.25
C THR A 48 0.27 -15.04 3.76
N SER A 49 1.48 -15.40 4.21
CA SER A 49 1.80 -15.47 5.65
C SER A 49 1.71 -14.11 6.33
N PHE A 50 1.41 -14.11 7.63
CA PHE A 50 1.43 -12.86 8.42
C PHE A 50 2.75 -12.10 8.28
N SER A 51 3.89 -12.78 8.30
CA SER A 51 5.20 -12.14 8.17
C SER A 51 5.40 -11.43 6.82
N SER A 52 4.85 -12.00 5.75
CA SER A 52 4.89 -11.38 4.41
C SER A 52 3.93 -10.20 4.32
N ILE A 53 2.72 -10.33 4.89
CA ILE A 53 1.76 -9.23 4.98
C ILE A 53 2.38 -8.05 5.75
N ASP A 54 2.93 -8.31 6.93
CA ASP A 54 3.57 -7.31 7.79
C ASP A 54 4.76 -6.62 7.10
N LEU A 55 5.56 -7.39 6.35
CA LEU A 55 6.65 -6.83 5.53
C LEU A 55 6.13 -5.88 4.44
N CYS A 56 5.05 -6.26 3.75
CA CYS A 56 4.48 -5.46 2.66
C CYS A 56 3.75 -4.20 3.16
N GLU A 57 3.15 -4.26 4.34
CA GLU A 57 2.46 -3.11 4.95
C GLU A 57 3.44 -2.08 5.56
N ASP A 58 4.64 -2.52 5.97
CA ASP A 58 5.70 -1.63 6.47
C ASP A 58 6.51 -1.06 5.30
N ARG A 59 6.27 0.21 4.97
CA ARG A 59 6.89 0.88 3.83
C ARG A 59 8.42 0.88 3.87
N ASP A 60 9.03 1.11 5.02
CA ASP A 60 10.49 1.15 5.13
C ASP A 60 11.11 -0.22 4.94
N ARG A 61 10.48 -1.25 5.51
CA ARG A 61 10.92 -2.63 5.34
C ARG A 61 10.71 -3.09 3.90
N PHE A 62 9.56 -2.76 3.31
CA PHE A 62 9.24 -3.09 1.93
C PHE A 62 10.19 -2.40 0.94
N ASN A 63 10.45 -1.10 1.12
CA ASN A 63 11.42 -0.38 0.29
C ASN A 63 12.83 -0.99 0.36
N ARG A 64 13.29 -1.39 1.56
CA ARG A 64 14.58 -2.09 1.70
C ARG A 64 14.56 -3.46 1.03
N PHE A 65 13.45 -4.17 1.13
CA PHE A 65 13.26 -5.45 0.47
C PHE A 65 13.32 -5.32 -1.05
N LEU A 66 12.57 -4.38 -1.64
CA LEU A 66 12.61 -4.12 -3.08
C LEU A 66 14.00 -3.70 -3.56
N LYS A 67 14.71 -2.87 -2.81
CA LYS A 67 16.11 -2.51 -3.11
C LYS A 67 17.03 -3.73 -3.13
N SER A 68 16.85 -4.67 -2.20
CA SER A 68 17.64 -5.92 -2.17
C SER A 68 17.41 -6.78 -3.42
N LEU A 69 16.21 -6.70 -3.99
CA LEU A 69 15.83 -7.38 -5.23
C LEU A 69 16.20 -6.57 -6.50
N LYS A 70 16.76 -5.37 -6.35
CA LYS A 70 17.06 -4.43 -7.44
C LYS A 70 15.84 -4.04 -8.27
N ILE A 71 14.66 -4.03 -7.64
CA ILE A 71 13.42 -3.57 -8.25
C ILE A 71 13.40 -2.04 -8.20
N LEU A 72 13.12 -1.42 -9.33
CA LEU A 72 13.00 0.03 -9.44
C LEU A 72 11.81 0.54 -8.63
N GLN A 73 11.99 1.68 -8.00
CA GLN A 73 10.97 2.35 -7.21
C GLN A 73 11.06 3.85 -7.47
N PRO A 74 9.94 4.60 -7.38
CA PRO A 74 10.00 6.04 -7.33
C PRO A 74 10.92 6.50 -6.20
N LYS A 75 11.65 7.60 -6.40
CA LYS A 75 12.44 8.20 -5.33
C LYS A 75 11.49 8.65 -4.23
N SER A 76 11.86 8.37 -2.99
CA SER A 76 11.04 8.73 -1.83
C SER A 76 11.90 9.18 -0.66
N ASP A 77 11.31 10.01 0.21
CA ASP A 77 11.92 10.41 1.47
C ASP A 77 10.83 10.64 2.53
N ILE A 78 11.20 10.47 3.80
CA ILE A 78 10.32 10.73 4.93
C ILE A 78 10.80 12.00 5.62
N VAL A 79 9.92 12.98 5.75
CA VAL A 79 10.24 14.28 6.30
C VAL A 79 9.29 14.65 7.44
N SER A 80 9.77 15.44 8.38
CA SER A 80 8.97 15.93 9.51
C SER A 80 8.74 17.45 9.48
N ASP A 81 9.44 18.16 8.62
CA ASP A 81 9.34 19.62 8.50
C ASP A 81 9.64 20.12 7.08
N LEU A 82 9.35 21.39 6.84
CA LEU A 82 9.59 22.03 5.55
C LEU A 82 11.09 22.07 5.15
N LYS A 83 11.99 22.17 6.12
CA LYS A 83 13.43 22.19 5.84
C LYS A 83 13.92 20.86 5.29
N GLN A 84 13.48 19.77 5.89
CA GLN A 84 13.75 18.42 5.42
C GLN A 84 13.09 18.18 4.04
N ALA A 85 11.84 18.64 3.85
CA ALA A 85 11.16 18.56 2.57
C ALA A 85 11.93 19.27 1.45
N LYS A 86 12.40 20.49 1.68
CA LYS A 86 13.24 21.22 0.71
C LYS A 86 14.58 20.51 0.43
N ALA A 87 15.13 19.82 1.41
CA ALA A 87 16.32 18.99 1.18
C ALA A 87 16.03 17.74 0.35
N ALA A 88 14.90 17.08 0.60
CA ALA A 88 14.44 15.91 -0.15
C ALA A 88 14.19 16.26 -1.63
N ILE A 89 13.56 17.39 -1.91
CA ILE A 89 13.25 17.84 -3.28
C ILE A 89 14.47 18.04 -4.15
N LYS A 90 15.62 18.41 -3.58
CA LYS A 90 16.88 18.48 -4.36
C LYS A 90 17.28 17.14 -5.00
N LYS A 91 16.80 16.02 -4.46
CA LYS A 91 17.06 14.66 -4.95
C LYS A 91 15.89 14.08 -5.75
N ILE A 92 14.66 14.38 -5.32
CA ILE A 92 13.44 13.80 -5.88
C ILE A 92 13.00 14.61 -7.10
N GLN A 93 13.05 15.94 -7.03
CA GLN A 93 12.55 16.92 -8.00
C GLN A 93 11.01 16.94 -8.10
N PHE A 94 10.47 18.06 -8.59
CA PHE A 94 9.05 18.20 -8.88
C PHE A 94 8.67 17.57 -10.22
N PRO A 95 7.42 17.11 -10.38
CA PRO A 95 6.35 17.06 -9.38
C PRO A 95 6.53 15.93 -8.36
N ILE A 96 5.98 16.12 -7.18
CA ILE A 96 6.02 15.15 -6.08
C ILE A 96 4.62 14.85 -5.57
N VAL A 97 4.44 13.68 -4.95
CA VAL A 97 3.26 13.34 -4.17
C VAL A 97 3.60 13.42 -2.69
N ILE A 98 2.79 14.16 -1.94
CA ILE A 98 2.90 14.22 -0.48
C ILE A 98 1.79 13.39 0.14
N ARG A 99 2.17 12.50 1.08
CA ARG A 99 1.25 11.62 1.81
C ARG A 99 1.54 11.67 3.30
N PRO A 100 0.62 12.14 4.15
CA PRO A 100 0.77 12.00 5.61
C PRO A 100 0.78 10.53 6.02
N SER A 101 1.65 10.15 6.96
CA SER A 101 1.88 8.74 7.34
C SER A 101 0.69 8.02 7.98
N TYR A 102 -0.36 8.74 8.39
CA TYR A 102 -1.48 8.17 9.16
C TYR A 102 -2.86 8.66 8.73
N VAL A 103 -3.06 8.99 7.46
CA VAL A 103 -4.37 9.40 6.97
C VAL A 103 -5.01 8.26 6.18
N LEU A 104 -6.14 7.76 6.69
CA LEU A 104 -6.97 6.76 6.02
C LEU A 104 -7.72 7.40 4.84
N GLY A 105 -7.76 6.71 3.70
CA GLY A 105 -8.64 7.03 2.58
C GLY A 105 -8.20 8.20 1.70
N GLY A 106 -6.89 8.38 1.46
CA GLY A 106 -6.38 9.37 0.48
C GLY A 106 -6.63 10.85 0.85
N ARG A 107 -7.26 11.15 1.97
CA ARG A 107 -7.45 12.50 2.47
C ARG A 107 -6.10 13.14 2.78
N ALA A 108 -5.85 14.32 2.24
CA ALA A 108 -4.60 15.09 2.34
C ALA A 108 -3.41 14.57 1.50
N MET A 109 -3.60 13.60 0.61
CA MET A 109 -2.64 13.33 -0.46
C MET A 109 -2.74 14.45 -1.50
N ARG A 110 -1.59 15.01 -1.89
CA ARG A 110 -1.53 16.09 -2.89
C ARG A 110 -0.33 15.94 -3.80
N ILE A 111 -0.54 16.26 -5.06
CA ILE A 111 0.53 16.50 -6.02
C ILE A 111 0.99 17.95 -5.83
N ILE A 112 2.28 18.16 -5.72
CA ILE A 112 2.94 19.44 -5.52
C ILE A 112 3.90 19.66 -6.69
N ASN A 113 3.74 20.78 -7.37
CA ASN A 113 4.48 21.06 -8.60
C ASN A 113 5.62 22.05 -8.42
N ASN A 114 5.66 22.77 -7.29
CA ASN A 114 6.65 23.83 -7.05
C ASN A 114 6.82 24.14 -5.56
N ASP A 115 7.87 24.91 -5.25
CA ASP A 115 8.19 25.32 -3.88
C ASP A 115 7.08 26.09 -3.17
N SER A 116 6.34 26.95 -3.89
CA SER A 116 5.25 27.73 -3.31
C SER A 116 4.10 26.85 -2.83
N GLU A 117 3.73 25.85 -3.61
CA GLU A 117 2.72 24.85 -3.24
C GLU A 117 3.19 24.01 -2.05
N LEU A 118 4.47 23.63 -2.02
CA LEU A 118 5.06 22.94 -0.90
C LEU A 118 4.98 23.74 0.41
N GLU A 119 5.37 25.00 0.36
CA GLU A 119 5.30 25.88 1.53
C GLU A 119 3.87 26.06 2.03
N ASN A 120 2.92 26.24 1.10
CA ASN A 120 1.51 26.37 1.44
C ASN A 120 0.95 25.08 2.06
N TYR A 121 1.37 23.91 1.55
CA TYR A 121 0.99 22.64 2.13
C TYR A 121 1.45 22.51 3.58
N PHE A 122 2.71 22.81 3.85
CA PHE A 122 3.25 22.75 5.21
C PHE A 122 2.62 23.78 6.15
N LYS A 123 2.30 24.98 5.67
CA LYS A 123 1.59 26.01 6.46
C LYS A 123 0.18 25.56 6.84
N SER A 124 -0.53 24.90 5.92
CA SER A 124 -1.92 24.47 6.14
C SER A 124 -2.06 23.17 6.92
N THR A 125 -1.09 22.25 6.77
CA THR A 125 -1.17 20.89 7.31
C THR A 125 -0.41 20.73 8.63
N PHE A 126 0.54 21.61 8.91
CA PHE A 126 1.41 21.54 10.10
C PHE A 126 0.68 21.73 11.43
N ILE A 127 -0.53 22.27 11.40
CA ILE A 127 -1.36 22.47 12.59
C ILE A 127 -1.91 21.13 13.14
N ILE A 128 -1.85 20.06 12.38
CA ILE A 128 -2.64 18.87 12.70
C ILE A 128 -1.84 17.75 13.36
N ASN A 129 -0.54 17.74 13.42
CA ASN A 129 0.22 16.72 14.19
C ASN A 129 1.69 16.63 13.72
N ASN A 130 2.64 16.67 14.60
CA ASN A 130 4.06 16.28 14.50
C ASN A 130 4.28 14.85 13.92
N LYS A 131 3.69 14.55 12.78
CA LYS A 131 3.77 13.21 12.16
C LYS A 131 4.60 13.28 10.90
N SER A 132 5.36 12.24 10.67
CA SER A 132 6.15 12.10 9.46
C SER A 132 5.28 12.15 8.20
N ILE A 133 5.79 12.81 7.18
CA ILE A 133 5.18 12.98 5.86
C ILE A 133 6.06 12.23 4.87
N LEU A 134 5.46 11.40 4.05
CA LEU A 134 6.13 10.75 2.94
C LEU A 134 6.05 11.66 1.72
N ILE A 135 7.18 11.85 1.07
CA ILE A 135 7.31 12.55 -0.21
C ILE A 135 7.80 11.52 -1.24
N ASP A 136 7.05 11.35 -2.29
CA ASP A 136 7.39 10.46 -3.40
C ASP A 136 7.52 11.24 -4.70
N GLU A 137 8.42 10.81 -5.58
CA GLU A 137 8.47 11.22 -6.98
C GLU A 137 7.13 10.91 -7.65
N PHE A 138 6.53 11.90 -8.33
CA PHE A 138 5.36 11.68 -9.16
C PHE A 138 5.80 11.34 -10.57
N LEU A 139 5.45 10.15 -11.03
CA LEU A 139 5.78 9.68 -12.37
C LEU A 139 4.74 10.22 -13.36
N LEU A 140 5.13 11.21 -14.14
CA LEU A 140 4.30 11.75 -15.22
C LEU A 140 4.11 10.71 -16.33
N GLU A 141 2.91 10.70 -16.93
CA GLU A 141 2.57 9.82 -18.06
C GLU A 141 2.82 8.33 -17.80
N ALA A 142 2.86 7.94 -16.52
CA ALA A 142 3.01 6.55 -16.15
C ALA A 142 1.69 5.79 -16.37
N LYS A 143 1.80 4.57 -16.86
CA LYS A 143 0.66 3.64 -16.91
C LYS A 143 0.63 2.81 -15.64
N GLU A 144 -0.54 2.71 -15.07
CA GLU A 144 -0.79 1.86 -13.89
C GLU A 144 -1.20 0.47 -14.34
N ILE A 145 -0.60 -0.53 -13.71
CA ILE A 145 -0.82 -1.93 -14.01
C ILE A 145 -0.97 -2.68 -12.71
N ASP A 146 -2.05 -3.44 -12.59
CA ASP A 146 -2.19 -4.42 -11.54
C ASP A 146 -1.86 -5.82 -12.06
N VAL A 147 -1.18 -6.60 -11.24
CA VAL A 147 -0.84 -7.99 -11.56
C VAL A 147 -1.37 -8.89 -10.45
N ASP A 148 -2.34 -9.73 -10.79
CA ASP A 148 -2.85 -10.75 -9.89
C ASP A 148 -2.05 -12.04 -10.04
N ALA A 149 -1.51 -12.51 -8.94
CA ALA A 149 -0.69 -13.71 -8.92
C ALA A 149 -1.08 -14.66 -7.78
N LEU A 150 -0.98 -15.96 -8.07
CA LEU A 150 -1.13 -17.03 -7.09
C LEU A 150 0.22 -17.73 -6.92
N CYS A 151 0.53 -18.10 -5.69
CA CYS A 151 1.76 -18.83 -5.37
C CYS A 151 1.44 -20.05 -4.48
N ASP A 152 1.93 -21.20 -4.87
CA ASP A 152 1.84 -22.43 -4.08
C ASP A 152 3.03 -22.65 -3.12
N GLY A 153 3.90 -21.62 -3.00
CA GLY A 153 5.14 -21.66 -2.23
C GLY A 153 6.37 -22.05 -3.04
N LYS A 154 6.22 -22.46 -4.31
CA LYS A 154 7.30 -22.80 -5.23
C LYS A 154 7.14 -22.13 -6.59
N ASN A 155 5.94 -22.19 -7.13
CA ASN A 155 5.61 -21.66 -8.45
C ASN A 155 4.69 -20.45 -8.31
N VAL A 156 4.88 -19.48 -9.19
CA VAL A 156 4.00 -18.30 -9.29
C VAL A 156 3.20 -18.43 -10.59
N PHE A 157 1.90 -18.36 -10.48
CA PHE A 157 0.97 -18.29 -11.60
C PHE A 157 0.41 -16.87 -11.70
N ILE A 158 0.61 -16.21 -12.83
CA ILE A 158 0.02 -14.91 -13.12
C ILE A 158 -1.41 -15.16 -13.61
N ALA A 159 -2.38 -14.79 -12.79
CA ALA A 159 -3.79 -14.98 -13.08
C ALA A 159 -4.34 -13.92 -14.03
N GLY A 160 -3.85 -12.69 -13.92
CA GLY A 160 -4.23 -11.58 -14.79
C GLY A 160 -3.27 -10.41 -14.71
N ILE A 161 -3.19 -9.66 -15.79
CA ILE A 161 -2.53 -8.38 -15.87
C ILE A 161 -3.58 -7.37 -16.31
N LEU A 162 -3.82 -6.36 -15.50
CA LEU A 162 -4.83 -5.33 -15.70
C LEU A 162 -4.13 -4.02 -16.04
N GLU A 163 -4.41 -3.48 -17.21
CA GLU A 163 -3.96 -2.15 -17.60
C GLU A 163 -5.04 -1.13 -17.28
N HIS A 164 -4.72 -0.13 -16.46
CA HIS A 164 -5.64 0.96 -16.14
C HIS A 164 -5.88 1.85 -17.35
N ILE A 165 -7.13 2.28 -17.54
CA ILE A 165 -7.54 3.19 -18.63
C ILE A 165 -7.31 4.62 -18.20
N GLU A 166 -7.59 4.93 -16.93
CA GLU A 166 -7.35 6.23 -16.34
C GLU A 166 -5.86 6.46 -16.09
N GLU A 167 -5.48 7.71 -15.93
CA GLU A 167 -4.12 8.11 -15.61
C GLU A 167 -3.68 7.56 -14.24
N ALA A 168 -2.40 7.25 -14.11
CA ALA A 168 -1.83 6.78 -12.85
C ALA A 168 -2.06 7.77 -11.71
N GLY A 169 -2.50 7.24 -10.56
CA GLY A 169 -2.86 8.01 -9.38
C GLY A 169 -4.36 8.15 -9.13
N VAL A 170 -5.20 7.74 -10.06
CA VAL A 170 -6.63 7.49 -9.80
C VAL A 170 -6.73 6.24 -8.93
N HIS A 171 -7.60 6.28 -7.90
CA HIS A 171 -7.77 5.12 -7.02
C HIS A 171 -8.23 3.89 -7.82
N SER A 172 -7.60 2.75 -7.60
CA SER A 172 -7.85 1.52 -8.38
C SER A 172 -9.32 1.07 -8.35
N GLY A 173 -10.06 1.37 -7.28
CA GLY A 173 -11.50 1.11 -7.19
C GLY A 173 -12.36 2.02 -8.08
N ASP A 174 -11.80 3.13 -8.58
CA ASP A 174 -12.48 4.12 -9.42
C ASP A 174 -11.95 4.09 -10.88
N SER A 175 -10.99 3.24 -11.17
CA SER A 175 -10.37 3.09 -12.48
C SER A 175 -10.93 1.87 -13.21
N ALA A 176 -11.23 2.04 -14.50
CA ALA A 176 -11.54 0.94 -15.38
C ALA A 176 -10.24 0.26 -15.84
N CYS A 177 -10.28 -1.05 -16.06
CA CYS A 177 -9.12 -1.82 -16.49
C CYS A 177 -9.41 -2.65 -17.73
N SER A 178 -8.40 -2.79 -18.60
CA SER A 178 -8.41 -3.71 -19.72
C SER A 178 -7.68 -5.01 -19.38
N ILE A 179 -8.32 -6.14 -19.67
CA ILE A 179 -7.73 -7.49 -19.59
C ILE A 179 -8.01 -8.20 -20.93
N PRO A 180 -7.02 -8.65 -21.67
CA PRO A 180 -5.58 -8.42 -21.44
C PRO A 180 -5.17 -6.96 -21.64
N PRO A 181 -3.94 -6.57 -21.21
CA PRO A 181 -3.40 -5.25 -21.47
C PRO A 181 -3.35 -4.97 -22.98
N GLN A 182 -3.57 -3.72 -23.37
CA GLN A 182 -3.67 -3.33 -24.80
C GLN A 182 -2.42 -2.64 -25.30
N THR A 183 -1.71 -1.93 -24.42
CA THR A 183 -0.60 -1.07 -24.83
C THR A 183 0.75 -1.51 -24.26
N ILE A 184 0.76 -2.53 -23.42
CA ILE A 184 1.95 -3.14 -22.83
C ILE A 184 2.29 -4.41 -23.60
N PRO A 185 3.57 -4.63 -23.94
CA PRO A 185 3.99 -5.81 -24.67
C PRO A 185 3.90 -7.12 -23.86
#